data_967d49cf38f5fad5a9c87b4a8967b45f
#
_entry.id   967d49cf38f5fad5a9c87b4a8967b45f
#
_cell.length_a   1.000
_cell.length_b   1.000
_cell.length_c   1.000
_cell.angle_alpha   90.00
_cell.angle_beta   90.00
_cell.angle_gamma   90.00
#
_symmetry.space_group_name_H-M   'P 1'
#
loop_
_entity.id
_entity.type
_entity.pdbx_description
1 polymer ?
#
loop_
_entity_poly.entity_id
_entity_poly.type
_entity_poly.pdbx_seq_one_letter_code
_entity_poly.pdbx_strand_id
1 'polypeptide(L)'
;SANNIESFVVGGFVRDFFLKRPSKDIDILIIGDGITVAKQIANKIDPKISVTIFKNFGTAYFKLKDYEIEFVGSRKESYVTDSRNPIIQTGSFEDDINRRDFKINSIAISLNNQNFGELIDLHDGLTDIKQKVINTPLNSKITFSDDPLRMLRAIRFACELDFEIHDDLVKTMTKQKNRISIVTNERIVDEINKIILSKTPSRGFKILEQT
;
A
#
# COMPACT_ATOMS: atom_id res chain seq x y z
N SER A 1 1.34 1.58 23.99
CA SER A 1 -0.11 1.45 23.78
C SER A 1 -0.87 1.55 25.10
N ALA A 2 -1.26 2.78 25.48
CA ALA A 2 -2.03 3.00 26.72
C ALA A 2 -3.47 2.43 26.66
N ASN A 3 -3.94 1.96 25.49
CA ASN A 3 -5.33 1.59 25.24
C ASN A 3 -5.52 0.17 24.64
N ASN A 4 -4.55 -0.74 24.72
CA ASN A 4 -4.61 -2.07 24.09
C ASN A 4 -5.01 -2.07 22.59
N ILE A 5 -4.75 -0.99 21.87
CA ILE A 5 -5.03 -0.90 20.43
C ILE A 5 -3.86 -1.49 19.67
N GLU A 6 -4.10 -2.53 18.91
CA GLU A 6 -3.08 -3.14 18.05
C GLU A 6 -2.72 -2.19 16.91
N SER A 7 -1.40 -2.01 16.70
CA SER A 7 -0.87 -1.07 15.72
C SER A 7 0.42 -1.58 15.08
N PHE A 8 0.60 -1.24 13.81
CA PHE A 8 1.71 -1.74 12.99
C PHE A 8 2.18 -0.65 12.02
N VAL A 9 3.50 -0.51 11.84
CA VAL A 9 4.03 0.22 10.68
C VAL A 9 3.96 -0.71 9.47
N VAL A 10 3.47 -0.20 8.34
CA VAL A 10 3.19 -1.02 7.16
C VAL A 10 3.59 -0.32 5.86
N GLY A 11 3.54 -1.04 4.76
CA GLY A 11 3.57 -0.46 3.43
C GLY A 11 4.94 -0.03 2.93
N GLY A 12 4.95 1.09 2.19
CA GLY A 12 6.14 1.60 1.52
C GLY A 12 7.31 1.90 2.44
N PHE A 13 7.02 2.40 3.64
CA PHE A 13 8.06 2.70 4.63
C PHE A 13 8.84 1.46 5.03
N VAL A 14 8.17 0.34 5.33
CA VAL A 14 8.81 -0.92 5.74
C VAL A 14 9.65 -1.48 4.57
N ARG A 15 9.09 -1.51 3.35
CA ARG A 15 9.83 -1.89 2.15
C ARG A 15 11.09 -1.06 1.98
N ASP A 16 10.98 0.27 2.06
CA ASP A 16 12.09 1.19 1.80
C ASP A 16 13.16 1.11 2.88
N PHE A 17 12.78 0.79 4.14
CA PHE A 17 13.74 0.46 5.20
C PHE A 17 14.65 -0.72 4.81
N PHE A 18 14.09 -1.82 4.31
CA PHE A 18 14.87 -2.97 3.85
C PHE A 18 15.70 -2.68 2.59
N LEU A 19 15.20 -1.80 1.72
CA LEU A 19 15.92 -1.33 0.53
C LEU A 19 16.96 -0.24 0.84
N LYS A 20 17.09 0.19 2.10
CA LYS A 20 17.97 1.31 2.51
C LYS A 20 17.67 2.59 1.72
N ARG A 21 16.41 2.83 1.41
CA ARG A 21 15.92 4.04 0.73
C ARG A 21 15.35 5.00 1.76
N PRO A 22 15.60 6.31 1.63
CA PRO A 22 14.97 7.28 2.50
C PRO A 22 13.44 7.29 2.25
N SER A 23 12.67 7.25 3.33
CA SER A 23 11.23 7.44 3.30
C SER A 23 10.82 8.36 4.44
N LYS A 24 9.90 9.28 4.17
CA LYS A 24 9.36 10.21 5.15
C LYS A 24 7.88 9.97 5.42
N ASP A 25 7.23 9.13 4.63
CA ASP A 25 5.82 8.79 4.73
C ASP A 25 5.69 7.49 5.53
N ILE A 26 5.14 7.57 6.73
CA ILE A 26 4.97 6.45 7.65
C ILE A 26 3.50 6.10 7.75
N ASP A 27 3.12 4.93 7.24
CA ASP A 27 1.77 4.38 7.36
C ASP A 27 1.66 3.54 8.63
N ILE A 28 0.76 3.91 9.52
CA ILE A 28 0.44 3.16 10.74
C ILE A 28 -0.94 2.54 10.59
N LEU A 29 -0.99 1.22 10.48
CA LEU A 29 -2.22 0.44 10.53
C LEU A 29 -2.70 0.33 11.97
N ILE A 30 -3.96 0.68 12.19
CA ILE A 30 -4.66 0.58 13.48
C ILE A 30 -5.77 -0.45 13.37
N ILE A 31 -5.77 -1.45 14.24
CA ILE A 31 -6.90 -2.38 14.33
C ILE A 31 -8.02 -1.67 15.09
N GLY A 32 -8.87 -0.95 14.33
CA GLY A 32 -9.92 -0.08 14.86
C GLY A 32 -9.96 1.31 14.22
N ASP A 33 -10.28 2.34 15.03
CA ASP A 33 -10.45 3.72 14.56
C ASP A 33 -9.12 4.48 14.50
N GLY A 34 -8.51 4.52 13.30
CA GLY A 34 -7.28 5.27 13.04
C GLY A 34 -7.41 6.78 13.27
N ILE A 35 -8.59 7.36 13.01
CA ILE A 35 -8.81 8.81 13.18
C ILE A 35 -8.72 9.21 14.65
N THR A 36 -9.40 8.45 15.52
CA THR A 36 -9.37 8.70 16.96
C THR A 36 -7.95 8.54 17.53
N VAL A 37 -7.24 7.49 17.10
CA VAL A 37 -5.85 7.26 17.54
C VAL A 37 -4.93 8.38 17.07
N ALA A 38 -5.03 8.82 15.82
CA ALA A 38 -4.22 9.92 15.29
C ALA A 38 -4.39 11.21 16.13
N LYS A 39 -5.65 11.59 16.45
CA LYS A 39 -5.96 12.75 17.29
C LYS A 39 -5.36 12.63 18.69
N GLN A 40 -5.52 11.46 19.32
CA GLN A 40 -5.00 11.23 20.67
C GLN A 40 -3.46 11.33 20.71
N ILE A 41 -2.79 10.75 19.72
CA ILE A 41 -1.33 10.78 19.63
C ILE A 41 -0.84 12.20 19.34
N ALA A 42 -1.43 12.88 18.35
CA ALA A 42 -1.07 14.25 18.01
C ALA A 42 -1.20 15.17 19.23
N ASN A 43 -2.34 15.14 19.94
CA ASN A 43 -2.59 15.94 21.13
C ASN A 43 -1.62 15.63 22.28
N LYS A 44 -1.21 14.36 22.41
CA LYS A 44 -0.25 13.93 23.44
C LYS A 44 1.18 14.38 23.16
N ILE A 45 1.56 14.50 21.87
CA ILE A 45 2.89 14.99 21.45
C ILE A 45 2.94 16.51 21.59
N ASP A 46 2.01 17.21 20.96
CA ASP A 46 1.82 18.67 21.04
C ASP A 46 0.38 18.99 20.63
N PRO A 47 -0.43 19.61 21.52
CA PRO A 47 -1.81 20.02 21.22
C PRO A 47 -1.95 20.96 20.01
N LYS A 48 -0.86 21.57 19.55
CA LYS A 48 -0.84 22.44 18.36
C LYS A 48 -0.72 21.69 17.04
N ILE A 49 -0.44 20.39 17.06
CA ILE A 49 -0.35 19.59 15.83
C ILE A 49 -1.72 19.53 15.16
N SER A 50 -1.76 20.01 13.91
CA SER A 50 -2.96 19.93 13.08
C SER A 50 -3.10 18.52 12.48
N VAL A 51 -4.24 17.88 12.71
CA VAL A 51 -4.56 16.55 12.17
C VAL A 51 -5.51 16.72 10.99
N THR A 52 -5.08 16.30 9.81
CA THR A 52 -5.93 16.22 8.60
C THR A 52 -6.68 14.90 8.58
N ILE A 53 -8.00 14.95 8.31
CA ILE A 53 -8.88 13.78 8.41
C ILE A 53 -9.55 13.52 7.07
N PHE A 54 -9.49 12.26 6.62
CA PHE A 54 -10.19 11.75 5.46
C PHE A 54 -11.27 10.75 5.90
N LYS A 55 -12.45 11.28 6.30
CA LYS A 55 -13.55 10.47 6.89
C LYS A 55 -13.97 9.31 5.99
N ASN A 56 -14.08 9.53 4.69
CA ASN A 56 -14.50 8.49 3.72
C ASN A 56 -13.53 7.31 3.64
N PHE A 57 -12.28 7.53 4.05
CA PHE A 57 -11.24 6.51 4.02
C PHE A 57 -10.86 5.99 5.41
N GLY A 58 -11.49 6.50 6.47
CA GLY A 58 -11.13 6.13 7.85
C GLY A 58 -9.66 6.43 8.18
N THR A 59 -9.09 7.48 7.57
CA THR A 59 -7.68 7.82 7.64
C THR A 59 -7.49 9.20 8.24
N ALA A 60 -6.40 9.40 8.97
CA ALA A 60 -5.97 10.72 9.40
C ALA A 60 -4.45 10.80 9.39
N TYR A 61 -3.89 11.96 9.07
CA TYR A 61 -2.45 12.17 9.12
C TYR A 61 -2.09 13.49 9.79
N PHE A 62 -0.86 13.55 10.26
CA PHE A 62 -0.22 14.78 10.70
C PHE A 62 1.27 14.77 10.35
N LYS A 63 1.86 15.97 10.33
CA LYS A 63 3.30 16.14 10.14
C LYS A 63 4.01 16.26 11.49
N LEU A 64 5.07 15.48 11.64
CA LEU A 64 5.97 15.57 12.80
C LEU A 64 7.40 15.74 12.30
N LYS A 65 7.96 16.95 12.45
CA LYS A 65 9.23 17.34 11.83
C LYS A 65 9.16 17.11 10.30
N ASP A 66 10.05 16.30 9.77
CA ASP A 66 10.14 15.98 8.35
C ASP A 66 9.31 14.74 7.93
N TYR A 67 8.60 14.12 8.87
CA TYR A 67 7.80 12.91 8.60
C TYR A 67 6.32 13.26 8.47
N GLU A 68 5.67 12.63 7.50
CA GLU A 68 4.22 12.52 7.39
C GLU A 68 3.80 11.19 8.01
N ILE A 69 2.96 11.24 9.03
CA ILE A 69 2.51 10.04 9.74
C ILE A 69 1.03 9.87 9.48
N GLU A 70 0.68 8.84 8.72
CA GLU A 70 -0.69 8.49 8.38
C GLU A 70 -1.18 7.33 9.25
N PHE A 71 -2.39 7.46 9.79
CA PHE A 71 -3.07 6.45 10.58
C PHE A 71 -4.25 5.91 9.76
N VAL A 72 -4.21 4.63 9.46
CA VAL A 72 -5.22 3.95 8.64
C VAL A 72 -5.91 2.91 9.50
N GLY A 73 -7.24 2.99 9.62
CA GLY A 73 -8.02 1.93 10.25
C GLY A 73 -7.96 0.65 9.40
N SER A 74 -7.86 -0.51 10.05
CA SER A 74 -7.87 -1.80 9.35
C SER A 74 -9.18 -1.98 8.58
N ARG A 75 -9.09 -2.49 7.35
CA ARG A 75 -10.25 -2.64 6.46
C ARG A 75 -10.32 -4.04 5.88
N LYS A 76 -11.54 -4.53 5.82
CA LYS A 76 -11.93 -5.61 4.94
C LYS A 76 -12.68 -5.00 3.76
N GLU A 77 -12.21 -5.27 2.57
CA GLU A 77 -12.81 -4.78 1.32
C GLU A 77 -13.51 -5.93 0.61
N SER A 78 -14.74 -5.71 0.17
CA SER A 78 -15.44 -6.61 -0.74
C SER A 78 -15.85 -5.84 -1.98
N TYR A 79 -15.63 -6.43 -3.15
CA TYR A 79 -15.89 -5.79 -4.44
C TYR A 79 -17.09 -6.42 -5.11
N VAL A 80 -17.95 -5.57 -5.69
CA VAL A 80 -19.04 -6.01 -6.55
C VAL A 80 -18.53 -6.05 -7.99
N THR A 81 -18.99 -7.02 -8.77
CA THR A 81 -18.66 -7.14 -10.19
C THR A 81 -18.93 -5.80 -10.90
N ASP A 82 -17.97 -5.32 -11.68
CA ASP A 82 -18.01 -4.06 -12.42
C ASP A 82 -17.96 -2.76 -11.60
N SER A 83 -17.66 -2.83 -10.32
CA SER A 83 -17.41 -1.66 -9.48
C SER A 83 -16.04 -1.78 -8.81
N ARG A 84 -15.24 -0.72 -8.89
CA ARG A 84 -13.98 -0.59 -8.13
C ARG A 84 -14.18 0.00 -6.73
N ASN A 85 -15.40 0.43 -6.40
CA ASN A 85 -15.70 0.98 -5.09
C ASN A 85 -15.99 -0.17 -4.13
N PRO A 86 -15.08 -0.47 -3.19
CA PRO A 86 -15.29 -1.55 -2.25
C PRO A 86 -16.37 -1.18 -1.23
N ILE A 87 -17.09 -2.20 -0.77
CA ILE A 87 -17.81 -2.12 0.49
C ILE A 87 -16.76 -2.28 1.59
N ILE A 88 -16.59 -1.24 2.40
CA ILE A 88 -15.56 -1.20 3.44
C ILE A 88 -16.20 -1.58 4.77
N GLN A 89 -15.61 -2.55 5.45
CA GLN A 89 -15.91 -2.94 6.82
C GLN A 89 -14.63 -2.91 7.66
N THR A 90 -14.76 -2.83 8.97
CA THR A 90 -13.61 -3.02 9.86
C THR A 90 -13.06 -4.43 9.67
N GLY A 91 -11.78 -4.54 9.36
CA GLY A 91 -11.08 -5.80 9.12
C GLY A 91 -10.12 -6.17 10.24
N SER A 92 -9.61 -7.38 10.19
CA SER A 92 -8.47 -7.83 10.99
C SER A 92 -7.15 -7.29 10.39
N PHE A 93 -6.04 -7.59 11.08
CA PHE A 93 -4.69 -7.35 10.54
C PHE A 93 -4.49 -8.11 9.21
N GLU A 94 -4.86 -9.39 9.18
CA GLU A 94 -4.73 -10.24 7.99
C GLU A 94 -5.59 -9.73 6.83
N ASP A 95 -6.82 -9.28 7.10
CA ASP A 95 -7.69 -8.71 6.07
C ASP A 95 -7.01 -7.51 5.39
N ASP A 96 -6.38 -6.61 6.18
CA ASP A 96 -5.68 -5.44 5.63
C ASP A 96 -4.43 -5.82 4.83
N ILE A 97 -3.63 -6.74 5.34
CA ILE A 97 -2.42 -7.22 4.66
C ILE A 97 -2.78 -7.92 3.34
N ASN A 98 -3.82 -8.76 3.34
CA ASN A 98 -4.25 -9.53 2.17
C ASN A 98 -4.78 -8.66 1.02
N ARG A 99 -5.42 -7.51 1.32
CA ARG A 99 -5.96 -6.61 0.29
C ARG A 99 -4.92 -5.72 -0.38
N ARG A 100 -3.66 -5.70 0.11
CA ARG A 100 -2.60 -4.87 -0.45
C ARG A 100 -2.24 -5.29 -1.86
N ASP A 101 -1.64 -4.36 -2.61
CA ASP A 101 -1.32 -4.56 -4.02
C ASP A 101 -0.21 -5.60 -4.24
N PHE A 102 0.92 -5.46 -3.52
CA PHE A 102 2.09 -6.31 -3.72
C PHE A 102 2.67 -6.79 -2.39
N LYS A 103 3.29 -8.00 -2.40
CA LYS A 103 3.94 -8.60 -1.25
C LYS A 103 4.98 -7.68 -0.62
N ILE A 104 5.75 -6.97 -1.44
CA ILE A 104 6.75 -6.00 -0.99
C ILE A 104 6.16 -4.83 -0.18
N ASN A 105 4.86 -4.57 -0.30
CA ASN A 105 4.12 -3.53 0.44
C ASN A 105 3.23 -4.12 1.54
N SER A 106 3.24 -5.45 1.73
CA SER A 106 2.42 -6.16 2.72
C SER A 106 3.21 -6.59 3.96
N ILE A 107 4.44 -6.13 4.11
CA ILE A 107 5.29 -6.36 5.27
C ILE A 107 4.92 -5.36 6.36
N ALA A 108 4.90 -5.81 7.61
CA ALA A 108 4.57 -4.99 8.78
C ALA A 108 5.61 -5.09 9.88
N ILE A 109 5.69 -4.06 10.72
CA ILE A 109 6.48 -4.04 11.96
C ILE A 109 5.53 -3.72 13.10
N SER A 110 5.48 -4.57 14.12
CA SER A 110 4.61 -4.39 15.28
C SER A 110 5.03 -3.18 16.12
N LEU A 111 4.04 -2.37 16.54
CA LEU A 111 4.20 -1.30 17.52
C LEU A 111 3.60 -1.68 18.89
N ASN A 112 3.14 -2.91 19.05
CA ASN A 112 2.50 -3.39 20.27
C ASN A 112 3.54 -3.67 21.36
N ASN A 113 3.19 -3.42 22.62
CA ASN A 113 4.14 -3.56 23.73
C ASN A 113 4.71 -4.98 23.88
N GLN A 114 3.90 -6.00 23.55
CA GLN A 114 4.27 -7.41 23.73
C GLN A 114 5.34 -7.87 22.73
N ASN A 115 5.31 -7.28 21.52
CA ASN A 115 6.15 -7.68 20.40
C ASN A 115 6.65 -6.46 19.60
N PHE A 116 7.00 -5.39 20.29
CA PHE A 116 7.49 -4.15 19.67
C PHE A 116 8.72 -4.41 18.80
N GLY A 117 8.64 -3.96 17.54
CA GLY A 117 9.72 -4.12 16.56
C GLY A 117 9.73 -5.51 15.89
N GLU A 118 8.83 -6.43 16.26
CA GLU A 118 8.69 -7.69 15.55
C GLU A 118 8.26 -7.49 14.10
N LEU A 119 8.95 -8.18 13.20
CA LEU A 119 8.65 -8.18 11.79
C LEU A 119 7.59 -9.23 11.46
N ILE A 120 6.56 -8.84 10.73
CA ILE A 120 5.47 -9.72 10.31
C ILE A 120 5.40 -9.71 8.78
N ASP A 121 5.65 -10.85 8.16
CA ASP A 121 5.65 -11.04 6.71
C ASP A 121 4.86 -12.28 6.34
N LEU A 122 3.55 -12.13 6.13
CA LEU A 122 2.62 -13.25 5.88
C LEU A 122 2.75 -13.82 4.46
N HIS A 123 3.40 -13.10 3.55
CA HIS A 123 3.41 -13.43 2.12
C HIS A 123 4.81 -13.53 1.52
N ASP A 124 5.85 -13.66 2.33
CA ASP A 124 7.25 -13.71 1.87
C ASP A 124 7.68 -12.47 1.06
N GLY A 125 7.19 -11.28 1.44
CA GLY A 125 7.55 -10.03 0.79
C GLY A 125 9.04 -9.68 0.90
N LEU A 126 9.71 -10.10 1.98
CA LEU A 126 11.17 -9.97 2.11
C LEU A 126 11.93 -10.81 1.09
N THR A 127 11.41 -11.98 0.75
CA THR A 127 11.96 -12.82 -0.32
C THR A 127 11.84 -12.10 -1.67
N ASP A 128 10.67 -11.52 -1.96
CA ASP A 128 10.44 -10.74 -3.18
C ASP A 128 11.38 -9.51 -3.25
N ILE A 129 11.57 -8.80 -2.13
CA ILE A 129 12.55 -7.69 -2.04
C ILE A 129 13.96 -8.17 -2.36
N LYS A 130 14.39 -9.29 -1.78
CA LYS A 130 15.72 -9.87 -1.98
C LYS A 130 15.93 -10.34 -3.42
N GLN A 131 14.89 -10.92 -4.01
CA GLN A 131 14.91 -11.41 -5.40
C GLN A 131 14.64 -10.29 -6.42
N LYS A 132 14.26 -9.09 -5.95
CA LYS A 132 13.87 -7.95 -6.78
C LYS A 132 12.70 -8.29 -7.71
N VAL A 133 11.66 -8.89 -7.17
CA VAL A 133 10.46 -9.30 -7.90
C VAL A 133 9.23 -8.60 -7.33
N ILE A 134 8.30 -8.23 -8.21
CA ILE A 134 6.97 -7.73 -7.85
C ILE A 134 5.98 -8.87 -8.00
N ASN A 135 5.32 -9.23 -6.90
CA ASN A 135 4.29 -10.24 -6.85
C ASN A 135 3.14 -9.81 -5.93
N THR A 136 1.96 -10.40 -6.09
CA THR A 136 0.76 -10.08 -5.30
C THR A 136 0.62 -10.98 -4.08
N PRO A 137 0.07 -10.48 -2.94
CA PRO A 137 -0.21 -11.30 -1.76
C PRO A 137 -1.15 -12.47 -2.07
N LEU A 138 -2.22 -12.17 -2.80
CA LEU A 138 -3.22 -13.12 -3.25
C LEU A 138 -3.09 -13.37 -4.76
N ASN A 139 -4.02 -14.17 -5.30
CA ASN A 139 -4.07 -14.45 -6.74
C ASN A 139 -4.16 -13.16 -7.56
N SER A 140 -3.27 -12.98 -8.52
CA SER A 140 -3.17 -11.78 -9.35
C SER A 140 -4.46 -11.44 -10.09
N LYS A 141 -5.25 -12.46 -10.48
CA LYS A 141 -6.54 -12.24 -11.17
C LYS A 141 -7.53 -11.51 -10.25
N ILE A 142 -7.56 -11.86 -8.97
CA ILE A 142 -8.42 -11.20 -7.98
C ILE A 142 -7.86 -9.80 -7.71
N THR A 143 -6.58 -9.69 -7.41
CA THR A 143 -5.92 -8.42 -7.08
C THR A 143 -6.11 -7.35 -8.16
N PHE A 144 -6.00 -7.72 -9.45
CA PHE A 144 -6.19 -6.78 -10.55
C PHE A 144 -7.67 -6.60 -10.93
N SER A 145 -8.54 -7.57 -10.61
CA SER A 145 -9.98 -7.40 -10.74
C SER A 145 -10.52 -6.40 -9.72
N ASP A 146 -10.03 -6.43 -8.50
CA ASP A 146 -10.45 -5.54 -7.41
C ASP A 146 -10.08 -4.08 -7.69
N ASP A 147 -8.84 -3.79 -8.09
CA ASP A 147 -8.42 -2.48 -8.57
C ASP A 147 -7.47 -2.61 -9.78
N PRO A 148 -7.98 -2.41 -11.00
CA PRO A 148 -7.16 -2.50 -12.22
C PRO A 148 -5.99 -1.52 -12.28
N LEU A 149 -6.02 -0.43 -11.50
CA LEU A 149 -4.89 0.50 -11.41
C LEU A 149 -3.62 -0.18 -10.89
N ARG A 150 -3.76 -1.28 -10.14
CA ARG A 150 -2.62 -2.07 -9.65
C ARG A 150 -1.74 -2.62 -10.78
N MET A 151 -2.28 -2.77 -12.00
CA MET A 151 -1.46 -3.12 -13.17
C MET A 151 -0.46 -2.00 -13.50
N LEU A 152 -0.90 -0.74 -13.56
CA LEU A 152 0.00 0.41 -13.76
C LEU A 152 0.96 0.60 -12.58
N ARG A 153 0.49 0.36 -11.36
CA ARG A 153 1.34 0.39 -10.15
C ARG A 153 2.45 -0.66 -10.21
N ALA A 154 2.19 -1.87 -10.73
CA ALA A 154 3.21 -2.90 -10.93
C ALA A 154 4.33 -2.39 -11.86
N ILE A 155 3.95 -1.78 -12.99
CA ILE A 155 4.88 -1.19 -13.94
C ILE A 155 5.67 -0.04 -13.29
N ARG A 156 4.99 0.85 -12.55
CA ARG A 156 5.66 1.93 -11.82
C ARG A 156 6.70 1.39 -10.84
N PHE A 157 6.33 0.44 -9.99
CA PHE A 157 7.28 -0.14 -9.02
C PHE A 157 8.44 -0.86 -9.71
N ALA A 158 8.21 -1.54 -10.85
CA ALA A 158 9.29 -2.11 -11.64
C ALA A 158 10.30 -1.05 -12.07
N CYS A 159 9.83 0.14 -12.47
CA CYS A 159 10.69 1.26 -12.89
C CYS A 159 11.37 1.97 -11.71
N GLU A 160 10.66 2.17 -10.59
CA GLU A 160 11.15 2.91 -9.43
C GLU A 160 12.15 2.10 -8.58
N LEU A 161 11.91 0.79 -8.46
CA LEU A 161 12.69 -0.10 -7.60
C LEU A 161 13.74 -0.89 -8.36
N ASP A 162 13.68 -0.87 -9.69
CA ASP A 162 14.47 -1.75 -10.57
C ASP A 162 14.21 -3.24 -10.26
N PHE A 163 12.93 -3.60 -10.20
CA PHE A 163 12.45 -4.96 -9.93
C PHE A 163 11.80 -5.54 -11.18
N GLU A 164 11.85 -6.88 -11.34
CA GLU A 164 11.09 -7.59 -12.37
C GLU A 164 9.64 -7.83 -11.93
N ILE A 165 8.71 -7.82 -12.88
CA ILE A 165 7.34 -8.23 -12.62
C ILE A 165 7.26 -9.74 -12.83
N HIS A 166 6.71 -10.48 -11.84
CA HIS A 166 6.57 -11.94 -11.96
C HIS A 166 5.74 -12.31 -13.19
N ASP A 167 6.15 -13.35 -13.91
CA ASP A 167 5.55 -13.77 -15.20
C ASP A 167 4.03 -13.95 -15.13
N ASP A 168 3.52 -14.49 -14.03
CA ASP A 168 2.07 -14.71 -13.88
C ASP A 168 1.30 -13.39 -13.75
N LEU A 169 1.94 -12.33 -13.19
CA LEU A 169 1.36 -11.00 -13.19
C LEU A 169 1.31 -10.43 -14.60
N VAL A 170 2.38 -10.54 -15.36
CA VAL A 170 2.43 -10.07 -16.77
C VAL A 170 1.33 -10.76 -17.60
N LYS A 171 1.21 -12.07 -17.49
CA LYS A 171 0.13 -12.84 -18.16
C LYS A 171 -1.27 -12.38 -17.76
N THR A 172 -1.44 -12.07 -16.46
CA THR A 172 -2.73 -11.58 -15.94
C THR A 172 -3.03 -10.17 -16.41
N MET A 173 -2.04 -9.28 -16.41
CA MET A 173 -2.16 -7.92 -16.94
C MET A 173 -2.61 -7.93 -18.38
N THR A 174 -1.96 -8.72 -19.25
CA THR A 174 -2.34 -8.86 -20.66
C THR A 174 -3.79 -9.32 -20.83
N LYS A 175 -4.27 -10.25 -19.98
CA LYS A 175 -5.65 -10.75 -20.04
C LYS A 175 -6.68 -9.75 -19.51
N GLN A 176 -6.31 -8.91 -18.56
CA GLN A 176 -7.23 -8.00 -17.86
C GLN A 176 -7.06 -6.53 -18.24
N LYS A 177 -6.17 -6.20 -19.18
CA LYS A 177 -5.86 -4.81 -19.56
C LYS A 177 -7.08 -3.94 -19.85
N ASN A 178 -8.11 -4.51 -20.48
CA ASN A 178 -9.33 -3.75 -20.80
C ASN A 178 -10.07 -3.24 -19.55
N ARG A 179 -9.86 -3.85 -18.39
CA ARG A 179 -10.48 -3.38 -17.15
C ARG A 179 -9.94 -2.03 -16.67
N ILE A 180 -8.82 -1.55 -17.21
CA ILE A 180 -8.31 -0.21 -16.87
C ILE A 180 -9.34 0.89 -17.19
N SER A 181 -10.27 0.64 -18.11
CA SER A 181 -11.33 1.58 -18.49
C SER A 181 -12.29 1.95 -17.35
N ILE A 182 -12.38 1.15 -16.27
CA ILE A 182 -13.20 1.50 -15.11
C ILE A 182 -12.48 2.42 -14.11
N VAL A 183 -11.18 2.67 -14.33
CA VAL A 183 -10.38 3.58 -13.49
C VAL A 183 -10.53 5.00 -14.02
N THR A 184 -10.59 5.98 -13.13
CA THR A 184 -10.68 7.40 -13.55
C THR A 184 -9.39 7.86 -14.20
N ASN A 185 -9.51 8.74 -15.18
CA ASN A 185 -8.37 9.27 -15.93
C ASN A 185 -7.32 9.93 -15.02
N GLU A 186 -7.75 10.64 -13.97
CA GLU A 186 -6.85 11.30 -13.03
C GLU A 186 -5.90 10.30 -12.38
N ARG A 187 -6.43 9.15 -11.91
CA ARG A 187 -5.60 8.10 -11.27
C ARG A 187 -4.65 7.45 -12.29
N ILE A 188 -5.10 7.23 -13.52
CA ILE A 188 -4.26 6.69 -14.60
C ILE A 188 -3.11 7.66 -14.90
N VAL A 189 -3.43 8.93 -15.09
CA VAL A 189 -2.44 9.99 -15.37
C VAL A 189 -1.43 10.11 -14.25
N ASP A 190 -1.86 10.03 -13.00
CA ASP A 190 -0.96 10.07 -11.84
C ASP A 190 0.06 8.92 -11.86
N GLU A 191 -0.37 7.69 -12.15
CA GLU A 191 0.55 6.55 -12.24
C GLU A 191 1.47 6.65 -13.46
N ILE A 192 0.96 7.10 -14.62
CA ILE A 192 1.78 7.34 -15.81
C ILE A 192 2.83 8.42 -15.56
N ASN A 193 2.47 9.52 -14.91
CA ASN A 193 3.42 10.57 -14.53
C ASN A 193 4.53 10.03 -13.63
N LYS A 194 4.19 9.19 -12.65
CA LYS A 194 5.18 8.53 -11.79
C LYS A 194 6.09 7.59 -12.58
N ILE A 195 5.59 6.89 -13.59
CA ILE A 195 6.41 6.07 -14.49
C ILE A 195 7.37 6.97 -15.29
N ILE A 196 6.88 8.09 -15.86
CA ILE A 196 7.71 9.04 -16.60
C ILE A 196 8.83 9.62 -15.74
N LEU A 197 8.52 9.96 -14.49
CA LEU A 197 9.47 10.54 -13.53
C LEU A 197 10.37 9.50 -12.84
N SER A 198 10.19 8.21 -13.12
CA SER A 198 11.02 7.14 -12.55
C SER A 198 12.45 7.13 -13.12
N LYS A 199 13.31 6.30 -12.51
CA LYS A 199 14.71 6.16 -12.99
C LYS A 199 14.80 5.54 -14.38
N THR A 200 13.85 4.69 -14.77
CA THR A 200 13.86 3.94 -16.02
C THR A 200 12.55 3.99 -16.77
N PRO A 201 12.09 5.20 -17.21
CA PRO A 201 10.77 5.34 -17.85
C PRO A 201 10.62 4.52 -19.14
N SER A 202 11.68 4.40 -19.94
CA SER A 202 11.67 3.59 -21.16
C SER A 202 11.34 2.12 -20.93
N ARG A 203 11.73 1.55 -19.77
CA ARG A 203 11.35 0.21 -19.35
C ARG A 203 9.84 0.11 -19.12
N GLY A 204 9.27 1.10 -18.45
CA GLY A 204 7.84 1.17 -18.18
C GLY A 204 7.02 1.16 -19.48
N PHE A 205 7.41 1.97 -20.47
CA PHE A 205 6.73 1.99 -21.77
C PHE A 205 6.87 0.69 -22.55
N LYS A 206 8.04 0.03 -22.48
CA LYS A 206 8.21 -1.31 -23.09
C LYS A 206 7.28 -2.35 -22.47
N ILE A 207 7.11 -2.32 -21.13
CA ILE A 207 6.19 -3.25 -20.45
C ILE A 207 4.73 -2.92 -20.85
N LEU A 208 4.36 -1.63 -20.93
CA LEU A 208 3.03 -1.21 -21.37
C LEU A 208 2.71 -1.69 -22.81
N GLU A 209 3.69 -1.67 -23.69
CA GLU A 209 3.53 -2.15 -25.08
C GLU A 209 3.33 -3.68 -25.15
N GLN A 210 3.94 -4.42 -24.21
CA GLN A 210 3.88 -5.88 -24.15
C GLN A 210 2.62 -6.43 -23.45
N THR A 211 1.94 -5.60 -22.66
CA THR A 211 0.77 -5.98 -21.85
C THR A 211 -0.50 -5.32 -22.34
#